data_b164e87a55f2e188683153272c5dba66
#
_entry.id   b164e87a55f2e188683153272c5dba66
#
_cell.length_a   1.000
_cell.length_b   1.000
_cell.length_c   1.000
_cell.angle_alpha   90.00
_cell.angle_beta   90.00
_cell.angle_gamma   90.00
#
_symmetry.space_group_name_H-M   'P 1'
#
loop_
_entity.id
_entity.type
_entity.pdbx_description
1 polymer ?
#
loop_
_entity_poly.entity_id
_entity_poly.type
_entity_poly.pdbx_seq_one_letter_code
_entity_poly.pdbx_strand_id
1 'polypeptide(L)'
;RLPGRVGLIKGLDMMLTGRRVRAKKALRLGLVDEVTSPGTVYEKALERVADLIEGRLKRPQRRKPLVERVIELPVVRNAFFNKVRKQVLAKTRGNYPGPLKIVECVELGVKKGMDQALEREISHIGPLLMTPQSRSLMWLFLASQEMKTISLESSRVVKQVGIVGAGSMGTGVSSVSLGSYPVMVHDISEETVQRCGEQIRAGLEKQVKSEAITPETLEERRMRFSGTHEMGDMAESDLVIEASSMDLELKQKILAEVEGLVRRDTVIASNTAFLPVSRIAAHAHHKERVVGMHYFSPVHKTPLVELIAPESAADWALHTAHGFAHAQGKTVIQVKDRPGFYTTRILCRYLHEALLLLGEGTAMEKIDVAMRDFGYASGPMALMDEMGLDVVNRVVRFMAGAMGERWPEPPGALELLVEAGFLGRKNGRGFYTYPEGKKGRKKPNREVNQYVRGMKQGSADTQKIRERLVLAKVNEAAGCLEEDVIASPEDGDVGAVLGLGFPPFLGGLFHYADSLGMETLVKDLEDLAQGGYAHYAPAGILKDMAKKGKTFFS
;
A
#
# COMPACT_ATOMS: atom_id res chain seq x y z
N ARG A 1 10.34 -13.39 -27.39
CA ARG A 1 10.83 -14.75 -26.93
C ARG A 1 9.84 -15.44 -26.00
N LEU A 2 9.32 -14.75 -24.96
CA LEU A 2 8.46 -15.36 -23.94
C LEU A 2 7.17 -15.99 -24.53
N PRO A 3 6.40 -15.35 -25.46
CA PRO A 3 5.24 -15.97 -26.09
C PRO A 3 5.53 -17.26 -26.86
N GLY A 4 6.69 -17.34 -27.49
CA GLY A 4 7.14 -18.57 -28.18
C GLY A 4 7.41 -19.73 -27.20
N ARG A 5 7.79 -19.41 -25.97
CA ARG A 5 8.14 -20.42 -24.94
C ARG A 5 6.90 -20.92 -24.19
N VAL A 6 6.08 -20.01 -23.63
CA VAL A 6 4.95 -20.33 -22.74
C VAL A 6 3.58 -20.18 -23.40
N GLY A 7 3.54 -19.68 -24.61
CA GLY A 7 2.32 -19.38 -25.37
C GLY A 7 1.93 -17.91 -25.35
N LEU A 8 1.18 -17.51 -26.37
CA LEU A 8 0.82 -16.11 -26.60
C LEU A 8 0.04 -15.49 -25.43
N ILE A 9 -1.03 -16.15 -24.98
CA ILE A 9 -1.90 -15.61 -23.93
C ILE A 9 -1.17 -15.54 -22.59
N LYS A 10 -0.46 -16.62 -22.22
CA LYS A 10 0.28 -16.69 -20.96
C LYS A 10 1.51 -15.76 -20.96
N GLY A 11 2.20 -15.67 -22.11
CA GLY A 11 3.32 -14.76 -22.28
C GLY A 11 2.91 -13.29 -22.14
N LEU A 12 1.80 -12.89 -22.79
CA LEU A 12 1.23 -11.55 -22.64
C LEU A 12 0.85 -11.25 -21.19
N ASP A 13 0.14 -12.18 -20.52
CA ASP A 13 -0.24 -12.00 -19.13
C ASP A 13 0.99 -11.83 -18.21
N MET A 14 2.02 -12.64 -18.40
CA MET A 14 3.27 -12.52 -17.61
C MET A 14 3.98 -11.18 -17.85
N MET A 15 4.09 -10.73 -19.10
CA MET A 15 4.77 -9.47 -19.44
C MET A 15 3.97 -8.24 -18.96
N LEU A 16 2.64 -8.27 -19.07
CA LEU A 16 1.77 -7.15 -18.68
C LEU A 16 1.57 -7.05 -17.16
N THR A 17 1.74 -8.14 -16.40
CA THR A 17 1.51 -8.15 -14.96
C THR A 17 2.79 -8.17 -14.13
N GLY A 18 3.94 -8.53 -14.72
CA GLY A 18 5.21 -8.69 -13.99
C GLY A 18 5.15 -9.76 -12.88
N ARG A 19 4.13 -10.62 -12.87
CA ARG A 19 3.92 -11.57 -11.77
C ARG A 19 5.04 -12.60 -11.67
N ARG A 20 5.46 -12.88 -10.46
CA ARG A 20 6.43 -13.95 -10.18
C ARG A 20 5.82 -15.32 -10.51
N VAL A 21 6.60 -16.18 -11.14
CA VAL A 21 6.22 -17.57 -11.46
C VAL A 21 7.16 -18.50 -10.71
N ARG A 22 6.62 -19.37 -9.86
CA ARG A 22 7.40 -20.32 -9.08
C ARG A 22 7.93 -21.48 -9.93
N ALA A 23 9.01 -22.13 -9.48
CA ALA A 23 9.74 -23.15 -10.22
C ALA A 23 8.84 -24.27 -10.77
N LYS A 24 8.01 -24.93 -9.94
CA LYS A 24 7.08 -25.99 -10.37
C LYS A 24 6.09 -25.49 -11.44
N LYS A 25 5.58 -24.25 -11.31
CA LYS A 25 4.69 -23.65 -12.29
C LYS A 25 5.43 -23.25 -13.56
N ALA A 26 6.65 -22.74 -13.44
CA ALA A 26 7.50 -22.42 -14.58
C ALA A 26 7.77 -23.66 -15.44
N LEU A 27 8.06 -24.79 -14.81
CA LEU A 27 8.20 -26.09 -15.49
C LEU A 27 6.91 -26.49 -16.22
N ARG A 28 5.77 -26.49 -15.56
CA ARG A 28 4.45 -26.80 -16.18
C ARG A 28 4.09 -25.88 -17.35
N LEU A 29 4.54 -24.61 -17.30
CA LEU A 29 4.33 -23.64 -18.38
C LEU A 29 5.33 -23.81 -19.52
N GLY A 30 6.38 -24.59 -19.35
CA GLY A 30 7.49 -24.72 -20.29
C GLY A 30 8.40 -23.48 -20.29
N LEU A 31 8.37 -22.66 -19.24
CA LEU A 31 9.25 -21.50 -19.08
C LEU A 31 10.69 -21.96 -18.78
N VAL A 32 10.83 -22.98 -17.96
CA VAL A 32 12.09 -23.67 -17.65
C VAL A 32 11.98 -25.13 -18.07
N ASP A 33 13.09 -25.78 -18.31
CA ASP A 33 13.15 -27.16 -18.79
C ASP A 33 13.24 -28.17 -17.64
N GLU A 34 13.81 -27.76 -16.50
CA GLU A 34 13.96 -28.59 -15.31
C GLU A 34 13.88 -27.73 -14.04
N VAL A 35 13.57 -28.38 -12.93
CA VAL A 35 13.59 -27.80 -11.58
C VAL A 35 14.36 -28.74 -10.67
N THR A 36 15.32 -28.17 -9.94
CA THR A 36 16.16 -28.91 -8.98
C THR A 36 16.23 -28.13 -7.65
N SER A 37 16.87 -28.72 -6.64
CA SER A 37 17.13 -28.04 -5.37
C SER A 37 18.17 -26.92 -5.55
N PRO A 38 18.13 -25.86 -4.73
CA PRO A 38 19.06 -24.73 -4.86
C PRO A 38 20.54 -25.14 -4.86
N GLY A 39 20.93 -26.13 -4.04
CA GLY A 39 22.31 -26.58 -3.91
C GLY A 39 22.85 -27.35 -5.12
N THR A 40 21.97 -27.86 -6.00
CA THR A 40 22.37 -28.68 -7.15
C THR A 40 22.17 -27.99 -8.50
N VAL A 41 21.76 -26.69 -8.49
CA VAL A 41 21.48 -25.95 -9.73
C VAL A 41 22.68 -25.86 -10.66
N TYR A 42 23.89 -25.60 -10.12
CA TYR A 42 25.10 -25.44 -10.91
C TYR A 42 25.50 -26.75 -11.59
N GLU A 43 25.53 -27.85 -10.84
CA GLU A 43 25.87 -29.18 -11.35
C GLU A 43 24.92 -29.62 -12.46
N LYS A 44 23.60 -29.46 -12.22
CA LYS A 44 22.59 -29.78 -13.23
C LYS A 44 22.68 -28.90 -14.47
N ALA A 45 23.07 -27.64 -14.31
CA ALA A 45 23.30 -26.75 -15.45
C ALA A 45 24.47 -27.22 -16.31
N LEU A 46 25.57 -27.63 -15.68
CA LEU A 46 26.74 -28.19 -16.40
C LEU A 46 26.41 -29.50 -17.14
N GLU A 47 25.68 -30.44 -16.49
CA GLU A 47 25.24 -31.67 -17.13
C GLU A 47 24.39 -31.33 -18.38
N ARG A 48 23.46 -30.37 -18.28
CA ARG A 48 22.59 -29.96 -19.38
C ARG A 48 23.34 -29.29 -20.52
N VAL A 49 24.37 -28.49 -20.21
CA VAL A 49 25.25 -27.89 -21.21
C VAL A 49 26.04 -28.98 -21.97
N ALA A 50 26.60 -29.97 -21.25
CA ALA A 50 27.28 -31.10 -21.86
C ALA A 50 26.34 -31.88 -22.82
N ASP A 51 25.13 -32.20 -22.36
CA ASP A 51 24.10 -32.87 -23.17
C ASP A 51 23.71 -32.08 -24.43
N LEU A 52 23.66 -30.73 -24.33
CA LEU A 52 23.38 -29.86 -25.48
C LEU A 52 24.54 -29.86 -26.50
N ILE A 53 25.80 -29.81 -26.02
CA ILE A 53 27.00 -29.85 -26.87
C ILE A 53 27.09 -31.18 -27.60
N GLU A 54 26.83 -32.27 -26.91
CA GLU A 54 26.90 -33.64 -27.48
C GLU A 54 25.66 -34.03 -28.30
N GLY A 55 24.69 -33.12 -28.41
CA GLY A 55 23.48 -33.34 -29.21
C GLY A 55 22.49 -34.34 -28.60
N ARG A 56 22.71 -34.77 -27.35
CA ARG A 56 21.82 -35.70 -26.63
C ARG A 56 20.50 -35.02 -26.24
N LEU A 57 20.51 -33.72 -26.05
CA LEU A 57 19.34 -32.94 -25.66
C LEU A 57 18.75 -32.23 -26.87
N LYS A 58 17.55 -32.66 -27.26
CA LYS A 58 16.74 -31.94 -28.25
C LYS A 58 15.76 -31.03 -27.52
N ARG A 59 15.78 -29.73 -27.78
CA ARG A 59 14.78 -28.81 -27.24
C ARG A 59 13.40 -29.21 -27.73
N PRO A 60 12.43 -29.51 -26.84
CA PRO A 60 11.08 -29.86 -27.26
C PRO A 60 10.45 -28.66 -27.98
N GLN A 61 10.06 -28.84 -29.23
CA GLN A 61 9.29 -27.82 -29.94
C GLN A 61 7.88 -27.76 -29.36
N ARG A 62 7.51 -26.59 -28.87
CA ARG A 62 6.16 -26.36 -28.34
C ARG A 62 5.12 -26.47 -29.47
N ARG A 63 4.18 -27.41 -29.32
CA ARG A 63 2.99 -27.47 -30.20
C ARG A 63 2.04 -26.32 -29.84
N LYS A 64 1.70 -25.47 -30.81
CA LYS A 64 0.74 -24.37 -30.62
C LYS A 64 -0.67 -24.96 -30.40
N PRO A 65 -1.37 -24.63 -29.32
CA PRO A 65 -2.78 -24.99 -29.13
C PRO A 65 -3.67 -24.42 -30.27
N LEU A 66 -4.81 -25.05 -30.51
CA LEU A 66 -5.76 -24.64 -31.55
C LEU A 66 -6.14 -23.14 -31.43
N VAL A 67 -6.38 -22.68 -30.20
CA VAL A 67 -6.71 -21.27 -29.89
C VAL A 67 -5.64 -20.31 -30.40
N GLU A 68 -4.36 -20.63 -30.24
CA GLU A 68 -3.27 -19.77 -30.72
C GLU A 68 -3.19 -19.74 -32.24
N ARG A 69 -3.44 -20.88 -32.90
CA ARG A 69 -3.51 -20.93 -34.38
C ARG A 69 -4.67 -20.09 -34.91
N VAL A 70 -5.82 -20.09 -34.23
CA VAL A 70 -6.98 -19.26 -34.59
C VAL A 70 -6.66 -17.76 -34.40
N ILE A 71 -5.93 -17.39 -33.34
CA ILE A 71 -5.51 -15.99 -33.10
C ILE A 71 -4.54 -15.50 -34.19
N GLU A 72 -3.80 -16.38 -34.85
CA GLU A 72 -2.90 -16.02 -35.96
C GLU A 72 -3.64 -15.58 -37.23
N LEU A 73 -4.92 -15.95 -37.39
CA LEU A 73 -5.75 -15.48 -38.52
C LEU A 73 -5.94 -13.96 -38.43
N PRO A 74 -5.78 -13.22 -39.55
CA PRO A 74 -5.72 -11.75 -39.56
C PRO A 74 -6.88 -11.05 -38.84
N VAL A 75 -8.12 -11.48 -39.09
CA VAL A 75 -9.33 -10.88 -38.49
C VAL A 75 -9.38 -11.15 -36.98
N VAL A 76 -9.14 -12.39 -36.55
CA VAL A 76 -9.16 -12.81 -35.14
C VAL A 76 -8.02 -12.14 -34.38
N ARG A 77 -6.82 -12.05 -34.98
CA ARG A 77 -5.66 -11.38 -34.40
C ARG A 77 -5.96 -9.92 -34.10
N ASN A 78 -6.49 -9.18 -35.08
CA ASN A 78 -6.80 -7.76 -34.87
C ASN A 78 -7.84 -7.57 -33.75
N ALA A 79 -8.89 -8.38 -33.72
CA ALA A 79 -9.89 -8.34 -32.65
C ALA A 79 -9.29 -8.69 -31.27
N PHE A 80 -8.43 -9.72 -31.20
CA PHE A 80 -7.75 -10.12 -29.97
C PHE A 80 -6.85 -8.99 -29.43
N PHE A 81 -5.94 -8.45 -30.23
CA PHE A 81 -5.02 -7.41 -29.78
C PHE A 81 -5.75 -6.09 -29.47
N ASN A 82 -6.82 -5.75 -30.19
CA ASN A 82 -7.67 -4.61 -29.82
C ASN A 82 -8.34 -4.80 -28.46
N LYS A 83 -8.81 -6.00 -28.15
CA LYS A 83 -9.35 -6.33 -26.83
C LYS A 83 -8.28 -6.21 -25.74
N VAL A 84 -7.07 -6.70 -25.98
CA VAL A 84 -5.94 -6.58 -25.03
C VAL A 84 -5.59 -5.11 -24.80
N ARG A 85 -5.48 -4.28 -25.85
CA ARG A 85 -5.24 -2.82 -25.72
C ARG A 85 -6.31 -2.13 -24.86
N LYS A 86 -7.59 -2.43 -25.12
CA LYS A 86 -8.70 -1.89 -24.32
C LYS A 86 -8.60 -2.31 -22.85
N GLN A 87 -8.21 -3.55 -22.56
CA GLN A 87 -7.99 -4.02 -21.19
C GLN A 87 -6.80 -3.34 -20.52
N VAL A 88 -5.70 -3.15 -21.25
CA VAL A 88 -4.53 -2.40 -20.76
C VAL A 88 -4.92 -0.97 -20.42
N LEU A 89 -5.57 -0.26 -21.33
CA LEU A 89 -6.03 1.12 -21.12
C LEU A 89 -7.03 1.22 -19.96
N ALA A 90 -7.95 0.26 -19.83
CA ALA A 90 -8.90 0.24 -18.72
C ALA A 90 -8.21 0.07 -17.34
N LYS A 91 -7.08 -0.67 -17.30
CA LYS A 91 -6.30 -0.89 -16.06
C LYS A 91 -5.34 0.26 -15.77
N THR A 92 -4.63 0.74 -16.79
CA THR A 92 -3.56 1.74 -16.64
C THR A 92 -4.06 3.18 -16.76
N ARG A 93 -5.29 3.38 -17.24
CA ARG A 93 -5.86 4.70 -17.54
C ARG A 93 -4.99 5.56 -18.48
N GLY A 94 -4.11 4.91 -19.26
CA GLY A 94 -3.14 5.59 -20.13
C GLY A 94 -1.87 6.09 -19.43
N ASN A 95 -1.78 5.96 -18.11
CA ASN A 95 -0.67 6.50 -17.31
C ASN A 95 0.66 5.74 -17.49
N TYR A 96 0.66 4.55 -18.09
CA TYR A 96 1.84 3.72 -18.29
C TYR A 96 2.04 3.43 -19.79
N PRO A 97 3.06 4.02 -20.46
CA PRO A 97 3.29 3.79 -21.90
C PRO A 97 3.82 2.39 -22.20
N GLY A 98 4.63 1.79 -21.33
CA GLY A 98 5.30 0.50 -21.54
C GLY A 98 4.36 -0.67 -21.88
N PRO A 99 3.25 -0.91 -21.16
CA PRO A 99 2.32 -2.00 -21.46
C PRO A 99 1.76 -2.00 -22.87
N LEU A 100 1.47 -0.83 -23.45
CA LEU A 100 1.00 -0.73 -24.84
C LEU A 100 2.10 -1.09 -25.84
N LYS A 101 3.36 -0.74 -25.54
CA LYS A 101 4.53 -1.11 -26.36
C LYS A 101 4.81 -2.61 -26.30
N ILE A 102 4.58 -3.27 -25.16
CA ILE A 102 4.62 -4.74 -25.06
C ILE A 102 3.60 -5.37 -26.02
N VAL A 103 2.35 -4.88 -26.01
CA VAL A 103 1.30 -5.40 -26.89
C VAL A 103 1.68 -5.21 -28.37
N GLU A 104 2.23 -4.05 -28.74
CA GLU A 104 2.70 -3.74 -30.10
C GLU A 104 3.79 -4.72 -30.56
N CYS A 105 4.83 -4.94 -29.74
CA CYS A 105 5.93 -5.87 -30.07
C CYS A 105 5.43 -7.31 -30.23
N VAL A 106 4.54 -7.76 -29.34
CA VAL A 106 4.00 -9.13 -29.42
C VAL A 106 3.11 -9.32 -30.66
N GLU A 107 2.26 -8.35 -30.97
CA GLU A 107 1.44 -8.37 -32.18
C GLU A 107 2.30 -8.42 -33.45
N LEU A 108 3.36 -7.60 -33.49
CA LEU A 108 4.31 -7.60 -34.61
C LEU A 108 5.00 -8.95 -34.76
N GLY A 109 5.40 -9.58 -33.63
CA GLY A 109 6.01 -10.91 -33.63
C GLY A 109 5.09 -12.01 -34.15
N VAL A 110 3.78 -11.92 -33.87
CA VAL A 110 2.77 -12.84 -34.43
C VAL A 110 2.56 -12.57 -35.93
N LYS A 111 2.62 -11.29 -36.35
CA LYS A 111 2.34 -10.88 -37.73
C LYS A 111 3.51 -11.08 -38.69
N LYS A 112 4.73 -10.75 -38.23
CA LYS A 112 5.91 -10.60 -39.10
C LYS A 112 7.14 -11.41 -38.66
N GLY A 113 7.02 -12.13 -37.53
CA GLY A 113 8.10 -12.93 -37.00
C GLY A 113 8.92 -12.27 -35.88
N MET A 114 9.80 -13.07 -35.26
CA MET A 114 10.51 -12.71 -34.04
C MET A 114 11.51 -11.57 -34.27
N ASP A 115 12.24 -11.60 -35.38
CA ASP A 115 13.33 -10.64 -35.62
C ASP A 115 12.79 -9.19 -35.69
N GLN A 116 11.71 -8.98 -36.44
CA GLN A 116 11.06 -7.66 -36.51
C GLN A 116 10.47 -7.21 -35.16
N ALA A 117 9.99 -8.17 -34.34
CA ALA A 117 9.52 -7.86 -32.99
C ALA A 117 10.67 -7.41 -32.07
N LEU A 118 11.83 -8.04 -32.17
CA LEU A 118 13.01 -7.68 -31.40
C LEU A 118 13.59 -6.33 -31.82
N GLU A 119 13.66 -6.05 -33.11
CA GLU A 119 14.03 -4.71 -33.60
C GLU A 119 13.11 -3.61 -33.07
N ARG A 120 11.79 -3.87 -33.07
CA ARG A 120 10.79 -2.96 -32.52
C ARG A 120 10.97 -2.79 -31.01
N GLU A 121 11.22 -3.87 -30.27
CA GLU A 121 11.49 -3.85 -28.83
C GLU A 121 12.71 -2.95 -28.53
N ILE A 122 13.82 -3.13 -29.25
CA ILE A 122 15.02 -2.28 -29.13
C ILE A 122 14.69 -0.81 -29.40
N SER A 123 13.91 -0.52 -30.43
CA SER A 123 13.52 0.86 -30.75
C SER A 123 12.65 1.53 -29.68
N HIS A 124 11.97 0.76 -28.85
CA HIS A 124 11.11 1.28 -27.78
C HIS A 124 11.83 1.46 -26.43
N ILE A 125 12.90 0.70 -26.16
CA ILE A 125 13.57 0.71 -24.84
C ILE A 125 14.13 2.09 -24.50
N GLY A 126 14.90 2.70 -25.40
CA GLY A 126 15.53 4.02 -25.15
C GLY A 126 14.50 5.11 -24.82
N PRO A 127 13.50 5.35 -25.70
CA PRO A 127 12.45 6.32 -25.41
C PRO A 127 11.67 6.03 -24.13
N LEU A 128 11.36 4.76 -23.80
CA LEU A 128 10.64 4.40 -22.60
C LEU A 128 11.46 4.66 -21.33
N LEU A 129 12.76 4.38 -21.33
CA LEU A 129 13.64 4.66 -20.19
C LEU A 129 13.71 6.15 -19.86
N MET A 130 13.60 7.01 -20.88
CA MET A 130 13.65 8.47 -20.72
C MET A 130 12.33 9.09 -20.28
N THR A 131 11.23 8.32 -20.20
CA THR A 131 9.94 8.86 -19.75
C THR A 131 9.97 9.24 -18.26
N PRO A 132 9.23 10.29 -17.84
CA PRO A 132 9.07 10.61 -16.42
C PRO A 132 8.58 9.43 -15.58
N GLN A 133 7.65 8.64 -16.13
CA GLN A 133 7.12 7.44 -15.45
C GLN A 133 8.21 6.41 -15.15
N SER A 134 9.12 6.18 -16.11
CA SER A 134 10.23 5.23 -15.91
C SER A 134 11.20 5.73 -14.84
N ARG A 135 11.56 7.02 -14.90
CA ARG A 135 12.44 7.65 -13.89
C ARG A 135 11.85 7.56 -12.50
N SER A 136 10.58 7.93 -12.34
CA SER A 136 9.86 7.85 -11.07
C SER A 136 9.82 6.42 -10.51
N LEU A 137 9.53 5.42 -11.36
CA LEU A 137 9.46 4.02 -10.94
C LEU A 137 10.84 3.45 -10.57
N MET A 138 11.90 3.80 -11.31
CA MET A 138 13.27 3.39 -11.00
C MET A 138 13.74 4.01 -9.68
N TRP A 139 13.51 5.33 -9.52
CA TRP A 139 13.84 6.02 -8.29
C TRP A 139 13.12 5.41 -7.08
N LEU A 140 11.81 5.22 -7.16
CA LEU A 140 11.02 4.62 -6.08
C LEU A 140 11.52 3.22 -5.71
N PHE A 141 11.92 2.43 -6.72
CA PHE A 141 12.51 1.12 -6.48
C PHE A 141 13.83 1.24 -5.71
N LEU A 142 14.73 2.12 -6.12
CA LEU A 142 16.04 2.32 -5.47
C LEU A 142 15.86 2.85 -4.05
N ALA A 143 15.08 3.89 -3.83
CA ALA A 143 14.77 4.43 -2.51
C ALA A 143 14.17 3.36 -1.57
N SER A 144 13.23 2.54 -2.09
CA SER A 144 12.65 1.45 -1.30
C SER A 144 13.65 0.32 -0.97
N GLN A 145 14.73 0.13 -1.75
CA GLN A 145 15.79 -0.81 -1.41
C GLN A 145 16.75 -0.21 -0.37
N GLU A 146 17.08 1.04 -0.50
CA GLU A 146 17.97 1.79 0.41
C GLU A 146 17.41 1.81 1.83
N MET A 147 16.11 2.06 1.98
CA MET A 147 15.39 2.00 3.26
C MET A 147 15.39 0.63 3.95
N LYS A 148 15.82 -0.43 3.24
CA LYS A 148 15.99 -1.77 3.82
C LYS A 148 17.40 -2.01 4.36
N THR A 149 18.34 -1.12 4.09
CA THR A 149 19.78 -1.27 4.38
C THR A 149 20.18 -0.45 5.62
N ILE A 150 19.34 -0.41 6.65
CA ILE A 150 19.66 0.32 7.89
C ILE A 150 20.61 -0.53 8.77
N SER A 151 21.57 0.16 9.39
CA SER A 151 22.38 -0.44 10.47
C SER A 151 21.47 -0.79 11.67
N LEU A 152 21.51 -2.04 12.09
CA LEU A 152 20.76 -2.55 13.23
C LEU A 152 21.68 -2.85 14.41
N GLU A 153 22.79 -2.14 14.57
CA GLU A 153 23.87 -2.40 15.53
C GLU A 153 23.39 -2.55 16.97
N SER A 154 22.38 -1.80 17.37
CA SER A 154 21.81 -1.90 18.72
C SER A 154 20.53 -2.75 18.79
N SER A 155 20.11 -3.40 17.70
CA SER A 155 18.88 -4.20 17.69
C SER A 155 19.00 -5.44 18.58
N ARG A 156 17.91 -5.80 19.23
CA ARG A 156 17.80 -7.04 20.01
C ARG A 156 17.20 -8.16 19.17
N VAL A 157 17.56 -9.40 19.51
CA VAL A 157 17.03 -10.57 18.82
C VAL A 157 15.59 -10.81 19.27
N VAL A 158 14.67 -10.82 18.32
CA VAL A 158 13.27 -11.20 18.55
C VAL A 158 13.13 -12.70 18.27
N LYS A 159 12.73 -13.46 19.27
CA LYS A 159 12.44 -14.91 19.17
C LYS A 159 10.96 -15.20 19.25
N GLN A 160 10.21 -14.42 20.05
CA GLN A 160 8.77 -14.57 20.25
C GLN A 160 8.08 -13.21 20.23
N VAL A 161 6.92 -13.16 19.58
CA VAL A 161 6.11 -11.96 19.42
C VAL A 161 4.76 -12.14 20.09
N GLY A 162 4.40 -11.20 20.96
CA GLY A 162 3.06 -11.06 21.52
C GLY A 162 2.22 -10.08 20.70
N ILE A 163 0.95 -10.39 20.48
CA ILE A 163 0.00 -9.47 19.85
C ILE A 163 -1.24 -9.37 20.72
N VAL A 164 -1.52 -8.17 21.22
CA VAL A 164 -2.70 -7.89 22.05
C VAL A 164 -3.79 -7.29 21.19
N GLY A 165 -4.90 -8.02 21.06
CA GLY A 165 -6.03 -7.73 20.19
C GLY A 165 -6.08 -8.65 18.97
N ALA A 166 -7.05 -9.57 18.93
CA ALA A 166 -7.26 -10.54 17.85
C ALA A 166 -8.24 -10.06 16.76
N GLY A 167 -8.47 -8.73 16.68
CA GLY A 167 -9.27 -8.09 15.64
C GLY A 167 -8.61 -8.15 14.25
N SER A 168 -9.16 -7.44 13.28
CA SER A 168 -8.67 -7.47 11.88
C SER A 168 -7.21 -7.05 11.73
N MET A 169 -6.75 -6.07 12.52
CA MET A 169 -5.36 -5.61 12.49
C MET A 169 -4.43 -6.62 13.15
N GLY A 170 -4.74 -7.08 14.37
CA GLY A 170 -3.94 -8.10 15.06
C GLY A 170 -3.85 -9.40 14.26
N THR A 171 -4.96 -9.89 13.68
CA THR A 171 -4.95 -11.05 12.76
C THR A 171 -4.04 -10.80 11.55
N GLY A 172 -4.08 -9.59 10.98
CA GLY A 172 -3.25 -9.22 9.84
C GLY A 172 -1.77 -9.18 10.17
N VAL A 173 -1.40 -8.56 11.30
CA VAL A 173 -0.01 -8.50 11.80
C VAL A 173 0.49 -9.89 12.14
N SER A 174 -0.31 -10.71 12.84
CA SER A 174 0.02 -12.12 13.12
C SER A 174 0.33 -12.90 11.86
N SER A 175 -0.55 -12.81 10.85
CA SER A 175 -0.38 -13.53 9.57
C SER A 175 0.95 -13.24 8.87
N VAL A 176 1.44 -11.99 8.92
CA VAL A 176 2.72 -11.65 8.27
C VAL A 176 3.91 -12.02 9.16
N SER A 177 3.77 -11.94 10.49
CA SER A 177 4.80 -12.29 11.46
C SER A 177 5.13 -13.78 11.46
N LEU A 178 4.14 -14.66 11.25
CA LEU A 178 4.31 -16.12 11.21
C LEU A 178 5.28 -16.61 10.12
N GLY A 179 5.64 -15.74 9.17
CA GLY A 179 6.69 -16.02 8.20
C GLY A 179 8.06 -16.19 8.82
N SER A 180 8.33 -15.49 9.92
CA SER A 180 9.65 -15.39 10.54
C SER A 180 9.67 -15.72 12.04
N TYR A 181 8.54 -15.58 12.74
CA TYR A 181 8.47 -15.63 14.20
C TYR A 181 7.36 -16.53 14.73
N PRO A 182 7.53 -17.17 15.89
CA PRO A 182 6.44 -17.62 16.76
C PRO A 182 5.62 -16.42 17.21
N VAL A 183 4.29 -16.55 17.20
CA VAL A 183 3.34 -15.49 17.53
C VAL A 183 2.32 -15.99 18.54
N MET A 184 2.23 -15.31 19.68
CA MET A 184 1.18 -15.45 20.68
C MET A 184 0.17 -14.32 20.50
N VAL A 185 -1.11 -14.65 20.32
CA VAL A 185 -2.19 -13.67 20.17
C VAL A 185 -3.08 -13.72 21.40
N HIS A 186 -3.24 -12.58 22.05
CA HIS A 186 -4.16 -12.40 23.18
C HIS A 186 -5.40 -11.60 22.77
N ASP A 187 -6.55 -12.01 23.28
CA ASP A 187 -7.77 -11.21 23.33
C ASP A 187 -8.59 -11.64 24.55
N ILE A 188 -9.37 -10.73 25.11
CA ILE A 188 -10.26 -11.02 26.24
C ILE A 188 -11.36 -12.03 25.89
N SER A 189 -11.68 -12.18 24.61
CA SER A 189 -12.69 -13.10 24.08
C SER A 189 -12.01 -14.32 23.44
N GLU A 190 -12.18 -15.48 24.02
CA GLU A 190 -11.72 -16.76 23.47
C GLU A 190 -12.27 -17.00 22.06
N GLU A 191 -13.55 -16.67 21.81
CA GLU A 191 -14.17 -16.76 20.47
C GLU A 191 -13.42 -15.90 19.45
N THR A 192 -12.99 -14.70 19.85
CA THR A 192 -12.23 -13.79 18.96
C THR A 192 -10.85 -14.37 18.64
N VAL A 193 -10.17 -14.97 19.62
CA VAL A 193 -8.89 -15.67 19.45
C VAL A 193 -9.05 -16.88 18.49
N GLN A 194 -10.07 -17.70 18.68
CA GLN A 194 -10.37 -18.85 17.81
C GLN A 194 -10.63 -18.40 16.36
N ARG A 195 -11.46 -17.39 16.19
CA ARG A 195 -11.75 -16.80 14.86
C ARG A 195 -10.49 -16.23 14.19
N CYS A 196 -9.59 -15.62 14.95
CA CYS A 196 -8.29 -15.17 14.45
C CYS A 196 -7.48 -16.36 13.90
N GLY A 197 -7.35 -17.44 14.65
CA GLY A 197 -6.66 -18.66 14.22
C GLY A 197 -7.27 -19.28 12.95
N GLU A 198 -8.60 -19.32 12.87
CA GLU A 198 -9.31 -19.81 11.66
C GLU A 198 -9.04 -18.94 10.43
N GLN A 199 -9.05 -17.61 10.58
CA GLN A 199 -8.75 -16.68 9.50
C GLN A 199 -7.30 -16.82 9.00
N ILE A 200 -6.35 -16.97 9.92
CA ILE A 200 -4.94 -17.22 9.60
C ILE A 200 -4.82 -18.52 8.82
N ARG A 201 -5.40 -19.62 9.31
CA ARG A 201 -5.40 -20.92 8.62
C ARG A 201 -5.98 -20.82 7.21
N ALA A 202 -7.17 -20.24 7.07
CA ALA A 202 -7.82 -20.04 5.78
C ALA A 202 -6.96 -19.19 4.82
N GLY A 203 -6.22 -18.19 5.35
CA GLY A 203 -5.26 -17.39 4.61
C GLY A 203 -4.07 -18.22 4.10
N LEU A 204 -3.48 -19.07 4.93
CA LEU A 204 -2.39 -19.97 4.58
C LEU A 204 -2.83 -21.02 3.54
N GLU A 205 -4.00 -21.63 3.70
CA GLU A 205 -4.56 -22.56 2.72
C GLU A 205 -4.77 -21.91 1.34
N LYS A 206 -5.22 -20.66 1.29
CA LYS A 206 -5.29 -19.89 0.03
C LYS A 206 -3.92 -19.69 -0.60
N GLN A 207 -2.88 -19.46 0.22
CA GLN A 207 -1.51 -19.36 -0.26
C GLN A 207 -1.00 -20.68 -0.83
N VAL A 208 -1.32 -21.83 -0.22
CA VAL A 208 -1.01 -23.15 -0.78
C VAL A 208 -1.76 -23.38 -2.10
N LYS A 209 -3.08 -23.11 -2.13
CA LYS A 209 -3.90 -23.25 -3.36
C LYS A 209 -3.39 -22.40 -4.51
N SER A 210 -2.83 -21.20 -4.20
CA SER A 210 -2.22 -20.32 -5.20
C SER A 210 -0.75 -20.65 -5.47
N GLU A 211 -0.24 -21.73 -4.88
CA GLU A 211 1.18 -22.12 -4.94
C GLU A 211 2.14 -21.03 -4.40
N ALA A 212 1.63 -20.17 -3.50
CA ALA A 212 2.42 -19.12 -2.87
C ALA A 212 3.33 -19.64 -1.76
N ILE A 213 2.95 -20.68 -1.06
CA ILE A 213 3.75 -21.46 -0.11
C ILE A 213 3.55 -22.95 -0.36
N THR A 214 4.43 -23.78 0.19
CA THR A 214 4.26 -25.24 0.16
C THR A 214 3.37 -25.71 1.31
N PRO A 215 2.82 -26.95 1.25
CA PRO A 215 2.11 -27.53 2.38
C PRO A 215 2.96 -27.62 3.65
N GLU A 216 4.25 -27.93 3.52
CA GLU A 216 5.21 -27.99 4.62
C GLU A 216 5.36 -26.63 5.30
N THR A 217 5.51 -25.56 4.50
CA THR A 217 5.56 -24.17 5.02
C THR A 217 4.25 -23.77 5.72
N LEU A 218 3.10 -24.27 5.26
CA LEU A 218 1.82 -24.05 5.96
C LEU A 218 1.87 -24.66 7.36
N GLU A 219 2.30 -25.91 7.49
CA GLU A 219 2.37 -26.58 8.80
C GLU A 219 3.39 -25.93 9.72
N GLU A 220 4.57 -25.54 9.22
CA GLU A 220 5.55 -24.77 10.00
C GLU A 220 4.94 -23.47 10.56
N ARG A 221 4.25 -22.70 9.73
CA ARG A 221 3.61 -21.45 10.15
C ARG A 221 2.46 -21.68 11.10
N ARG A 222 1.71 -22.78 10.92
CA ARG A 222 0.64 -23.17 11.83
C ARG A 222 1.16 -23.48 13.23
N MET A 223 2.29 -24.20 13.33
CA MET A 223 2.93 -24.52 14.61
C MET A 223 3.51 -23.29 15.33
N ARG A 224 3.78 -22.20 14.60
CA ARG A 224 4.25 -20.94 15.18
C ARG A 224 3.14 -20.07 15.75
N PHE A 225 1.86 -20.41 15.54
CA PHE A 225 0.72 -19.66 16.05
C PHE A 225 0.20 -20.28 17.35
N SER A 226 0.02 -19.44 18.36
CA SER A 226 -0.71 -19.75 19.58
C SER A 226 -1.65 -18.61 19.93
N GLY A 227 -2.75 -18.94 20.59
CA GLY A 227 -3.74 -17.98 21.05
C GLY A 227 -4.07 -18.18 22.50
N THR A 228 -4.30 -17.10 23.25
CA THR A 228 -4.60 -17.12 24.69
C THR A 228 -5.60 -16.03 25.06
N HIS A 229 -6.31 -16.21 26.16
CA HIS A 229 -7.11 -15.20 26.83
C HIS A 229 -6.46 -14.70 28.12
N GLU A 230 -5.31 -15.27 28.49
CA GLU A 230 -4.52 -14.90 29.66
C GLU A 230 -3.38 -13.96 29.26
N MET A 231 -3.38 -12.71 29.75
CA MET A 231 -2.34 -11.73 29.43
C MET A 231 -0.96 -12.16 29.96
N GLY A 232 -0.92 -12.94 31.03
CA GLY A 232 0.32 -13.48 31.63
C GLY A 232 1.18 -14.31 30.66
N ASP A 233 0.56 -14.94 29.66
CA ASP A 233 1.26 -15.74 28.64
C ASP A 233 2.16 -14.87 27.73
N MET A 234 2.01 -13.53 27.76
CA MET A 234 2.86 -12.59 27.04
C MET A 234 4.24 -12.38 27.68
N ALA A 235 4.47 -12.84 28.90
CA ALA A 235 5.66 -12.54 29.74
C ALA A 235 6.98 -12.82 29.02
N GLU A 236 7.06 -13.88 28.22
CA GLU A 236 8.27 -14.30 27.49
C GLU A 236 8.44 -13.65 26.10
N SER A 237 7.54 -12.73 25.72
CA SER A 237 7.65 -12.05 24.44
C SER A 237 8.83 -11.07 24.42
N ASP A 238 9.57 -11.04 23.31
CA ASP A 238 10.66 -10.08 23.09
C ASP A 238 10.14 -8.77 22.48
N LEU A 239 9.00 -8.84 21.81
CA LEU A 239 8.28 -7.71 21.25
C LEU A 239 6.79 -7.95 21.39
N VAL A 240 6.06 -6.96 21.94
CA VAL A 240 4.59 -7.00 22.04
C VAL A 240 3.99 -5.89 21.20
N ILE A 241 3.01 -6.23 20.35
CA ILE A 241 2.27 -5.26 19.53
C ILE A 241 0.84 -5.16 20.06
N GLU A 242 0.49 -4.00 20.57
CA GLU A 242 -0.87 -3.67 20.96
C GLU A 242 -1.67 -3.22 19.72
N ALA A 243 -2.71 -3.97 19.37
CA ALA A 243 -3.56 -3.80 18.19
C ALA A 243 -5.07 -3.73 18.54
N SER A 244 -5.40 -3.19 19.71
CA SER A 244 -6.77 -2.96 20.18
C SER A 244 -7.46 -1.78 19.46
N SER A 245 -8.63 -1.40 19.93
CA SER A 245 -9.36 -0.25 19.38
C SER A 245 -8.61 1.08 19.58
N MET A 246 -8.94 2.09 18.75
CA MET A 246 -8.35 3.43 18.83
C MET A 246 -9.00 4.25 19.97
N ASP A 247 -8.82 3.77 21.19
CA ASP A 247 -9.24 4.38 22.43
C ASP A 247 -8.02 4.61 23.33
N LEU A 248 -7.79 5.85 23.76
CA LEU A 248 -6.56 6.23 24.47
C LEU A 248 -6.48 5.55 25.85
N GLU A 249 -7.56 5.56 26.61
CA GLU A 249 -7.58 4.99 27.96
C GLU A 249 -7.39 3.48 27.93
N LEU A 250 -8.03 2.80 26.97
CA LEU A 250 -7.86 1.37 26.77
C LEU A 250 -6.40 1.04 26.43
N LYS A 251 -5.79 1.81 25.51
CA LYS A 251 -4.38 1.60 25.12
C LYS A 251 -3.42 1.84 26.29
N GLN A 252 -3.66 2.86 27.10
CA GLN A 252 -2.89 3.13 28.33
C GLN A 252 -3.00 1.98 29.32
N LYS A 253 -4.23 1.47 29.54
CA LYS A 253 -4.46 0.32 30.43
C LYS A 253 -3.74 -0.94 29.96
N ILE A 254 -3.87 -1.28 28.66
CA ILE A 254 -3.18 -2.44 28.09
C ILE A 254 -1.66 -2.27 28.19
N LEU A 255 -1.13 -1.08 27.89
CA LEU A 255 0.31 -0.82 28.00
C LEU A 255 0.81 -1.04 29.43
N ALA A 256 0.11 -0.53 30.44
CA ALA A 256 0.49 -0.68 31.84
C ALA A 256 0.46 -2.16 32.29
N GLU A 257 -0.55 -2.92 31.86
CA GLU A 257 -0.66 -4.34 32.13
C GLU A 257 0.47 -5.14 31.48
N VAL A 258 0.72 -4.93 30.17
CA VAL A 258 1.83 -5.56 29.46
C VAL A 258 3.17 -5.21 30.09
N GLU A 259 3.39 -3.92 30.42
CA GLU A 259 4.63 -3.45 31.04
C GLU A 259 4.95 -4.16 32.33
N GLY A 260 3.93 -4.48 33.13
CA GLY A 260 4.06 -5.20 34.40
C GLY A 260 4.38 -6.69 34.26
N LEU A 261 4.13 -7.27 33.10
CA LEU A 261 4.28 -8.71 32.84
C LEU A 261 5.57 -9.07 32.11
N VAL A 262 5.95 -8.25 31.11
CA VAL A 262 7.07 -8.57 30.21
C VAL A 262 8.42 -8.14 30.78
N ARG A 263 9.49 -8.74 30.28
CA ARG A 263 10.87 -8.38 30.68
C ARG A 263 11.18 -6.92 30.34
N ARG A 264 12.13 -6.32 31.06
CA ARG A 264 12.53 -4.91 30.83
C ARG A 264 13.14 -4.64 29.47
N ASP A 265 13.63 -5.67 28.82
CA ASP A 265 14.22 -5.60 27.49
C ASP A 265 13.24 -5.91 26.35
N THR A 266 11.98 -6.19 26.66
CA THR A 266 10.90 -6.35 25.68
C THR A 266 10.50 -5.00 25.10
N VAL A 267 10.43 -4.90 23.76
CA VAL A 267 9.87 -3.74 23.06
C VAL A 267 8.35 -3.80 23.12
N ILE A 268 7.70 -2.70 23.47
CA ILE A 268 6.24 -2.55 23.44
C ILE A 268 5.87 -1.58 22.33
N ALA A 269 5.15 -2.07 21.32
CA ALA A 269 4.74 -1.29 20.17
C ALA A 269 3.22 -1.08 20.17
N SER A 270 2.74 0.15 20.00
CA SER A 270 1.32 0.37 19.75
C SER A 270 1.04 0.49 18.25
N ASN A 271 0.09 -0.30 17.75
CA ASN A 271 -0.44 -0.16 16.38
C ASN A 271 -1.52 0.93 16.38
N THR A 272 -1.10 2.16 16.58
CA THR A 272 -1.97 3.33 16.52
C THR A 272 -1.86 4.01 15.15
N ALA A 273 -2.99 4.49 14.60
CA ALA A 273 -3.01 5.17 13.33
C ALA A 273 -2.89 6.70 13.44
N PHE A 274 -3.22 7.28 14.61
CA PHE A 274 -3.27 8.74 14.77
C PHE A 274 -3.01 9.25 16.19
N LEU A 275 -3.19 8.40 17.22
CA LEU A 275 -2.94 8.79 18.60
C LEU A 275 -1.44 8.84 18.86
N PRO A 276 -0.87 9.97 19.34
CA PRO A 276 0.53 10.03 19.70
C PRO A 276 0.94 8.95 20.69
N VAL A 277 2.05 8.28 20.42
CA VAL A 277 2.57 7.20 21.25
C VAL A 277 2.99 7.71 22.62
N SER A 278 3.53 8.93 22.71
CA SER A 278 3.84 9.62 23.95
C SER A 278 2.62 9.78 24.87
N ARG A 279 1.43 10.00 24.29
CA ARG A 279 0.18 10.05 25.07
C ARG A 279 -0.24 8.67 25.55
N ILE A 280 -0.05 7.63 24.73
CA ILE A 280 -0.31 6.25 25.12
C ILE A 280 0.64 5.84 26.25
N ALA A 281 1.92 6.20 26.15
CA ALA A 281 2.96 5.91 27.13
C ALA A 281 3.04 6.94 28.29
N ALA A 282 2.04 7.82 28.45
CA ALA A 282 2.11 8.90 29.45
C ALA A 282 2.40 8.38 30.88
N HIS A 283 1.83 7.25 31.23
CA HIS A 283 1.94 6.61 32.56
C HIS A 283 2.90 5.41 32.59
N ALA A 284 3.60 5.11 31.49
CA ALA A 284 4.58 4.02 31.45
C ALA A 284 5.80 4.35 32.34
N HIS A 285 6.32 3.34 33.01
CA HIS A 285 7.54 3.45 33.84
C HIS A 285 8.81 3.41 32.97
N HIS A 286 8.78 2.66 31.87
CA HIS A 286 9.89 2.41 30.97
C HIS A 286 9.56 2.89 29.56
N LYS A 287 9.44 4.22 29.39
CA LYS A 287 9.06 4.87 28.13
C LYS A 287 10.08 4.63 27.01
N GLU A 288 11.34 4.36 27.38
CA GLU A 288 12.44 4.13 26.44
C GLU A 288 12.25 2.89 25.55
N ARG A 289 11.38 1.96 25.96
CA ARG A 289 11.07 0.74 25.19
C ARG A 289 9.73 0.78 24.45
N VAL A 290 9.03 1.93 24.52
CA VAL A 290 7.72 2.09 23.89
C VAL A 290 7.85 2.82 22.55
N VAL A 291 7.37 2.19 21.49
CA VAL A 291 7.40 2.72 20.11
C VAL A 291 6.02 2.62 19.47
N GLY A 292 5.83 3.25 18.32
CA GLY A 292 4.63 3.01 17.50
C GLY A 292 4.98 2.20 16.25
N MET A 293 4.10 1.30 15.86
CA MET A 293 4.20 0.56 14.60
C MET A 293 2.86 0.62 13.86
N HIS A 294 2.68 1.62 13.03
CA HIS A 294 1.45 1.79 12.27
C HIS A 294 1.46 0.88 11.02
N TYR A 295 0.63 -0.15 11.07
CA TYR A 295 0.36 -1.06 9.95
C TYR A 295 -0.88 -0.61 9.18
N PHE A 296 -0.90 -0.87 7.90
CA PHE A 296 -1.99 -0.49 7.00
C PHE A 296 -2.85 -1.69 6.59
N SER A 297 -4.17 -1.50 6.58
CA SER A 297 -5.10 -2.55 6.13
C SER A 297 -5.21 -2.58 4.60
N PRO A 298 -5.20 -3.77 3.97
CA PRO A 298 -4.92 -5.10 4.51
C PRO A 298 -3.41 -5.33 4.73
N VAL A 299 -3.02 -5.75 5.93
CA VAL A 299 -1.61 -5.83 6.34
C VAL A 299 -0.73 -6.64 5.38
N HIS A 300 -1.25 -7.75 4.84
CA HIS A 300 -0.52 -8.62 3.92
C HIS A 300 -0.32 -8.04 2.51
N LYS A 301 -1.00 -6.94 2.17
CA LYS A 301 -0.88 -6.29 0.84
C LYS A 301 -0.09 -5.01 0.88
N THR A 302 -0.18 -4.28 1.97
CA THR A 302 0.50 -2.99 2.10
C THR A 302 1.94 -3.22 2.54
N PRO A 303 2.93 -2.84 1.73
CA PRO A 303 4.34 -3.13 2.00
C PRO A 303 5.00 -2.15 2.98
N LEU A 304 4.26 -1.16 3.52
CA LEU A 304 4.76 -0.13 4.42
C LEU A 304 4.44 -0.43 5.88
N VAL A 305 5.35 -0.04 6.75
CA VAL A 305 5.13 0.22 8.19
C VAL A 305 5.68 1.61 8.50
N GLU A 306 4.90 2.42 9.18
CA GLU A 306 5.34 3.67 9.79
C GLU A 306 5.84 3.37 11.21
N LEU A 307 7.13 3.52 11.45
CA LEU A 307 7.75 3.37 12.76
C LEU A 307 7.74 4.74 13.46
N ILE A 308 6.92 4.88 14.48
CA ILE A 308 6.79 6.13 15.22
C ILE A 308 7.80 6.15 16.36
N ALA A 309 8.64 7.20 16.36
CA ALA A 309 9.70 7.42 17.33
C ALA A 309 9.33 8.53 18.31
N PRO A 310 8.79 8.21 19.51
CA PRO A 310 8.70 9.18 20.60
C PRO A 310 10.09 9.65 21.01
N GLU A 311 10.19 10.87 21.53
CA GLU A 311 11.47 11.44 22.04
C GLU A 311 12.07 10.60 23.19
N SER A 312 11.23 9.86 23.90
CA SER A 312 11.66 8.97 24.99
C SER A 312 12.16 7.61 24.51
N ALA A 313 11.89 7.21 23.25
CA ALA A 313 12.25 5.89 22.76
C ALA A 313 13.78 5.76 22.58
N ALA A 314 14.34 4.66 23.09
CA ALA A 314 15.75 4.37 22.90
C ALA A 314 16.02 3.76 21.53
N ASP A 315 17.21 4.02 20.97
CA ASP A 315 17.62 3.51 19.65
C ASP A 315 17.52 2.00 19.54
N TRP A 316 17.85 1.25 20.60
CA TRP A 316 17.73 -0.20 20.60
C TRP A 316 16.28 -0.68 20.37
N ALA A 317 15.30 0.03 20.91
CA ALA A 317 13.88 -0.31 20.74
C ALA A 317 13.41 -0.02 19.33
N LEU A 318 13.81 1.15 18.78
CA LEU A 318 13.53 1.54 17.39
C LEU A 318 14.19 0.58 16.40
N HIS A 319 15.46 0.25 16.59
CA HIS A 319 16.18 -0.69 15.71
C HIS A 319 15.60 -2.11 15.78
N THR A 320 15.16 -2.56 16.96
CA THR A 320 14.50 -3.86 17.12
C THR A 320 13.16 -3.90 16.37
N ALA A 321 12.31 -2.89 16.54
CA ALA A 321 11.03 -2.77 15.84
C ALA A 321 11.21 -2.64 14.33
N HIS A 322 12.24 -1.90 13.88
CA HIS A 322 12.60 -1.79 12.47
C HIS A 322 13.01 -3.14 11.87
N GLY A 323 13.94 -3.84 12.53
CA GLY A 323 14.41 -5.16 12.10
C GLY A 323 13.27 -6.18 12.05
N PHE A 324 12.36 -6.14 13.02
CA PHE A 324 11.16 -6.96 13.02
C PHE A 324 10.25 -6.69 11.82
N ALA A 325 9.95 -5.44 11.51
CA ALA A 325 9.13 -5.08 10.35
C ALA A 325 9.82 -5.47 9.03
N HIS A 326 11.14 -5.28 8.94
CA HIS A 326 11.92 -5.69 7.77
C HIS A 326 11.87 -7.23 7.55
N ALA A 327 11.97 -8.03 8.62
CA ALA A 327 11.85 -9.49 8.53
C ALA A 327 10.46 -9.96 8.03
N GLN A 328 9.43 -9.14 8.21
CA GLN A 328 8.10 -9.35 7.62
C GLN A 328 8.05 -8.98 6.12
N GLY A 329 9.13 -8.47 5.54
CA GLY A 329 9.20 -7.98 4.17
C GLY A 329 8.60 -6.58 3.98
N LYS A 330 8.48 -5.80 5.05
CA LYS A 330 7.99 -4.42 5.00
C LYS A 330 9.12 -3.44 4.66
N THR A 331 8.76 -2.36 4.02
CA THR A 331 9.55 -1.14 3.95
C THR A 331 9.16 -0.28 5.15
N VAL A 332 10.12 0.28 5.84
CA VAL A 332 9.89 1.07 7.06
C VAL A 332 10.27 2.52 6.78
N ILE A 333 9.38 3.45 7.11
CA ILE A 333 9.72 4.86 7.26
C ILE A 333 9.67 5.20 8.75
N GLN A 334 10.65 5.95 9.23
CA GLN A 334 10.64 6.43 10.60
C GLN A 334 10.06 7.83 10.66
N VAL A 335 9.12 8.05 11.58
CA VAL A 335 8.43 9.33 11.73
C VAL A 335 8.44 9.79 13.18
N LYS A 336 8.42 11.10 13.41
CA LYS A 336 8.27 11.66 14.76
C LYS A 336 6.84 11.44 15.29
N ASP A 337 6.75 11.36 16.61
CA ASP A 337 5.50 11.18 17.34
C ASP A 337 4.69 12.48 17.39
N ARG A 338 3.89 12.70 16.33
CA ARG A 338 2.97 13.83 16.20
C ARG A 338 1.56 13.32 15.89
N PRO A 339 0.48 14.08 16.16
CA PRO A 339 -0.89 13.67 15.80
C PRO A 339 -1.01 13.25 14.34
N GLY A 340 -1.48 12.02 14.08
CA GLY A 340 -1.65 11.49 12.74
C GLY A 340 -0.36 11.15 11.98
N PHE A 341 0.80 11.32 12.61
CA PHE A 341 2.11 11.00 12.04
C PHE A 341 2.29 11.64 10.65
N TYR A 342 2.83 10.92 9.68
CA TYR A 342 2.92 11.40 8.31
C TYR A 342 1.72 10.95 7.46
N THR A 343 1.50 9.63 7.38
CA THR A 343 0.54 9.08 6.41
C THR A 343 -0.90 9.43 6.75
N THR A 344 -1.30 9.37 8.02
CA THR A 344 -2.67 9.72 8.41
C THR A 344 -2.95 11.22 8.26
N ARG A 345 -1.97 12.10 8.52
CA ARG A 345 -2.10 13.54 8.26
C ARG A 345 -2.47 13.80 6.80
N ILE A 346 -1.67 13.27 5.88
CA ILE A 346 -1.89 13.45 4.45
C ILE A 346 -3.22 12.83 4.01
N LEU A 347 -3.53 11.64 4.52
CA LEU A 347 -4.78 10.96 4.18
C LEU A 347 -5.99 11.77 4.65
N CYS A 348 -5.97 12.26 5.89
CA CYS A 348 -7.06 13.07 6.43
C CYS A 348 -7.28 14.36 5.64
N ARG A 349 -6.21 15.04 5.22
CA ARG A 349 -6.35 16.21 4.33
C ARG A 349 -7.05 15.86 3.03
N TYR A 350 -6.68 14.75 2.42
CA TYR A 350 -7.30 14.26 1.20
C TYR A 350 -8.79 13.91 1.38
N LEU A 351 -9.14 13.21 2.46
CA LEU A 351 -10.51 12.81 2.73
C LEU A 351 -11.38 14.02 3.13
N HIS A 352 -10.81 14.91 3.93
CA HIS A 352 -11.48 16.15 4.32
C HIS A 352 -11.81 17.03 3.11
N GLU A 353 -10.86 17.22 2.20
CA GLU A 353 -11.06 17.98 0.96
C GLU A 353 -12.08 17.32 0.03
N ALA A 354 -12.11 15.99 -0.01
CA ALA A 354 -13.14 15.27 -0.75
C ALA A 354 -14.57 15.49 -0.17
N LEU A 355 -14.67 15.58 1.16
CA LEU A 355 -15.93 15.91 1.85
C LEU A 355 -16.35 17.35 1.59
N LEU A 356 -15.41 18.31 1.54
CA LEU A 356 -15.71 19.70 1.16
C LEU A 356 -16.24 19.78 -0.28
N LEU A 357 -15.58 19.10 -1.24
CA LEU A 357 -16.04 19.03 -2.63
C LEU A 357 -17.46 18.42 -2.74
N LEU A 358 -17.73 17.35 -1.98
CA LEU A 358 -19.06 16.79 -1.89
C LEU A 358 -20.02 17.81 -1.32
N GLY A 359 -19.59 18.54 -0.30
CA GLY A 359 -20.24 19.63 0.36
C GLY A 359 -20.65 20.77 -0.53
N GLU A 360 -19.86 21.08 -1.48
CA GLU A 360 -20.08 22.11 -2.51
C GLU A 360 -20.98 21.64 -3.66
N GLY A 361 -21.51 20.40 -3.59
CA GLY A 361 -22.42 19.84 -4.59
C GLY A 361 -21.76 19.05 -5.71
N THR A 362 -20.45 18.78 -5.62
CA THR A 362 -19.79 17.89 -6.60
C THR A 362 -20.21 16.44 -6.37
N ALA A 363 -20.71 15.77 -7.42
CA ALA A 363 -21.16 14.39 -7.32
C ALA A 363 -20.02 13.43 -6.90
N MET A 364 -20.32 12.53 -5.93
CA MET A 364 -19.34 11.58 -5.39
C MET A 364 -18.67 10.72 -6.45
N GLU A 365 -19.43 10.29 -7.48
CA GLU A 365 -18.89 9.50 -8.59
C GLU A 365 -17.88 10.29 -9.43
N LYS A 366 -18.12 11.60 -9.60
CA LYS A 366 -17.21 12.48 -10.37
C LYS A 366 -15.90 12.66 -9.62
N ILE A 367 -15.96 12.85 -8.28
CA ILE A 367 -14.78 12.93 -7.42
C ILE A 367 -13.97 11.63 -7.52
N ASP A 368 -14.63 10.47 -7.36
CA ASP A 368 -13.97 9.17 -7.44
C ASP A 368 -13.38 8.87 -8.83
N VAL A 369 -14.07 9.24 -9.90
CA VAL A 369 -13.59 9.04 -11.28
C VAL A 369 -12.37 9.92 -11.53
N ALA A 370 -12.42 11.20 -11.13
CA ALA A 370 -11.30 12.14 -11.31
C ALA A 370 -10.00 11.60 -10.69
N MET A 371 -10.08 11.05 -9.47
CA MET A 371 -8.90 10.53 -8.77
C MET A 371 -8.44 9.17 -9.29
N ARG A 372 -9.34 8.32 -9.75
CA ARG A 372 -8.94 7.08 -10.43
C ARG A 372 -8.26 7.36 -11.77
N ASP A 373 -8.72 8.35 -12.51
CA ASP A 373 -8.09 8.75 -13.78
C ASP A 373 -6.76 9.46 -13.56
N PHE A 374 -6.58 10.12 -12.40
CA PHE A 374 -5.28 10.63 -11.95
C PHE A 374 -4.27 9.50 -11.67
N GLY A 375 -4.75 8.30 -11.28
CA GLY A 375 -3.90 7.12 -11.10
C GLY A 375 -4.13 6.34 -9.81
N TYR A 376 -5.00 6.79 -8.92
CA TYR A 376 -5.34 6.03 -7.71
C TYR A 376 -6.14 4.75 -8.04
N ALA A 377 -5.92 3.72 -7.24
CA ALA A 377 -6.68 2.46 -7.37
C ALA A 377 -8.17 2.65 -7.03
N SER A 378 -8.46 3.53 -6.06
CA SER A 378 -9.80 3.87 -5.60
C SER A 378 -9.93 5.38 -5.44
N GLY A 379 -11.12 5.92 -5.66
CA GLY A 379 -11.38 7.31 -5.31
C GLY A 379 -11.67 7.48 -3.80
N PRO A 380 -11.69 8.74 -3.29
CA PRO A 380 -11.78 9.02 -1.86
C PRO A 380 -13.09 8.57 -1.22
N MET A 381 -14.22 8.68 -1.90
CA MET A 381 -15.52 8.24 -1.36
C MET A 381 -15.56 6.73 -1.17
N ALA A 382 -15.09 5.97 -2.17
CA ALA A 382 -14.99 4.53 -2.05
C ALA A 382 -13.92 4.09 -1.03
N LEU A 383 -12.87 4.86 -0.85
CA LEU A 383 -11.84 4.60 0.16
C LEU A 383 -12.42 4.79 1.58
N MET A 384 -13.21 5.85 1.81
CA MET A 384 -13.90 6.05 3.09
C MET A 384 -14.83 4.89 3.42
N ASP A 385 -15.60 4.38 2.44
CA ASP A 385 -16.44 3.19 2.63
C ASP A 385 -15.64 1.92 2.99
N GLU A 386 -14.46 1.73 2.39
CA GLU A 386 -13.58 0.59 2.70
C GLU A 386 -12.98 0.69 4.12
N MET A 387 -12.65 1.91 4.57
CA MET A 387 -12.15 2.17 5.93
C MET A 387 -13.24 2.04 6.99
N GLY A 388 -14.47 2.36 6.63
CA GLY A 388 -15.63 2.51 7.51
C GLY A 388 -15.84 3.97 7.91
N LEU A 389 -17.06 4.49 7.66
CA LEU A 389 -17.37 5.91 7.85
C LEU A 389 -17.27 6.35 9.32
N ASP A 390 -17.56 5.46 10.26
CA ASP A 390 -17.36 5.70 11.71
C ASP A 390 -15.88 5.86 12.08
N VAL A 391 -14.98 5.07 11.47
CA VAL A 391 -13.54 5.21 11.65
C VAL A 391 -13.07 6.53 11.04
N VAL A 392 -13.48 6.84 9.81
CA VAL A 392 -13.12 8.08 9.13
C VAL A 392 -13.60 9.30 9.94
N ASN A 393 -14.85 9.29 10.42
CA ASN A 393 -15.39 10.39 11.24
C ASN A 393 -14.56 10.64 12.49
N ARG A 394 -14.19 9.57 13.21
CA ARG A 394 -13.33 9.65 14.42
C ARG A 394 -11.98 10.26 14.11
N VAL A 395 -11.31 9.76 13.06
CA VAL A 395 -9.95 10.21 12.69
C VAL A 395 -9.97 11.67 12.21
N VAL A 396 -10.90 12.04 11.32
CA VAL A 396 -10.97 13.39 10.76
C VAL A 396 -11.28 14.43 11.85
N ARG A 397 -12.17 14.10 12.79
CA ARG A 397 -12.48 14.98 13.95
C ARG A 397 -11.30 15.12 14.90
N PHE A 398 -10.64 14.00 15.23
CA PHE A 398 -9.43 14.04 16.05
C PHE A 398 -8.37 14.96 15.41
N MET A 399 -8.14 14.78 14.10
CA MET A 399 -7.14 15.57 13.38
C MET A 399 -7.52 17.05 13.29
N ALA A 400 -8.78 17.40 13.05
CA ALA A 400 -9.23 18.80 13.06
C ALA A 400 -8.97 19.46 14.43
N GLY A 401 -9.32 18.78 15.52
CA GLY A 401 -9.04 19.27 16.86
C GLY A 401 -7.54 19.39 17.18
N ALA A 402 -6.72 18.46 16.70
CA ALA A 402 -5.27 18.47 16.93
C ALA A 402 -4.52 19.51 16.09
N MET A 403 -5.02 19.83 14.89
CA MET A 403 -4.39 20.78 13.96
C MET A 403 -4.92 22.20 14.10
N GLY A 404 -6.03 22.39 14.82
CA GLY A 404 -6.62 23.70 15.11
C GLY A 404 -6.98 24.48 13.85
N GLU A 405 -6.71 25.80 13.85
CA GLU A 405 -7.07 26.71 12.75
C GLU A 405 -6.50 26.34 11.37
N ARG A 406 -5.45 25.53 11.32
CA ARG A 406 -4.91 25.03 10.04
C ARG A 406 -5.86 24.13 9.27
N TRP A 407 -6.78 23.49 9.97
CA TRP A 407 -7.75 22.58 9.35
C TRP A 407 -9.16 23.08 9.62
N PRO A 408 -9.97 23.32 8.57
CA PRO A 408 -11.37 23.67 8.78
C PRO A 408 -12.12 22.51 9.44
N GLU A 409 -13.19 22.84 10.14
CA GLU A 409 -14.07 21.83 10.72
C GLU A 409 -14.59 20.88 9.63
N PRO A 410 -14.61 19.57 9.90
CA PRO A 410 -15.12 18.60 8.94
C PRO A 410 -16.64 18.83 8.74
N PRO A 411 -17.13 18.68 7.49
CA PRO A 411 -18.56 18.81 7.24
C PRO A 411 -19.36 17.85 8.13
N GLY A 412 -20.37 18.36 8.84
CA GLY A 412 -21.22 17.57 9.74
C GLY A 412 -21.99 16.43 9.05
N ALA A 413 -22.04 16.44 7.73
CA ALA A 413 -22.67 15.38 6.93
C ALA A 413 -22.13 13.98 7.24
N LEU A 414 -20.82 13.85 7.51
CA LEU A 414 -20.23 12.54 7.83
C LEU A 414 -20.73 11.99 9.16
N GLU A 415 -20.90 12.84 10.16
CA GLU A 415 -21.47 12.46 11.45
C GLU A 415 -22.91 11.99 11.30
N LEU A 416 -23.75 12.80 10.63
CA LEU A 416 -25.15 12.47 10.36
C LEU A 416 -25.30 11.13 9.59
N LEU A 417 -24.38 10.85 8.65
CA LEU A 417 -24.36 9.58 7.96
C LEU A 417 -24.06 8.41 8.91
N VAL A 418 -23.09 8.58 9.81
CA VAL A 418 -22.74 7.55 10.80
C VAL A 418 -23.88 7.29 11.77
N GLU A 419 -24.53 8.34 12.28
CA GLU A 419 -25.70 8.26 13.15
C GLU A 419 -26.89 7.57 12.47
N ALA A 420 -27.05 7.79 11.16
CA ALA A 420 -28.06 7.10 10.34
C ALA A 420 -27.67 5.66 9.92
N GLY A 421 -26.56 5.13 10.45
CA GLY A 421 -26.12 3.76 10.22
C GLY A 421 -25.42 3.52 8.90
N PHE A 422 -24.89 4.57 8.24
CA PHE A 422 -24.03 4.40 7.07
C PHE A 422 -22.60 4.12 7.55
N LEU A 423 -22.20 2.86 7.53
CA LEU A 423 -20.87 2.45 8.02
C LEU A 423 -19.92 2.02 6.90
N GLY A 424 -20.34 2.18 5.65
CA GLY A 424 -19.55 1.81 4.48
C GLY A 424 -19.69 0.34 4.12
N ARG A 425 -18.59 -0.24 3.62
CA ARG A 425 -18.59 -1.62 3.11
C ARG A 425 -18.88 -2.67 4.17
N LYS A 426 -18.56 -2.44 5.43
CA LYS A 426 -18.71 -3.42 6.51
C LYS A 426 -20.17 -3.81 6.79
N ASN A 427 -21.12 -2.90 6.53
CA ASN A 427 -22.57 -3.18 6.62
C ASN A 427 -23.29 -3.02 5.28
N GLY A 428 -22.56 -2.86 4.17
CA GLY A 428 -23.11 -2.75 2.83
C GLY A 428 -23.68 -1.38 2.46
N ARG A 429 -23.66 -0.39 3.37
CA ARG A 429 -24.31 0.92 3.23
C ARG A 429 -23.36 2.06 3.58
N GLY A 430 -22.91 2.80 2.58
CA GLY A 430 -22.04 3.97 2.71
C GLY A 430 -22.33 4.99 1.61
N PHE A 431 -21.31 5.69 1.12
CA PHE A 431 -21.39 6.49 -0.11
C PHE A 431 -21.84 5.65 -1.30
N TYR A 432 -21.51 4.37 -1.26
CA TYR A 432 -21.98 3.37 -2.19
C TYR A 432 -22.78 2.29 -1.45
N THR A 433 -23.69 1.63 -2.17
CA THR A 433 -24.32 0.40 -1.74
C THR A 433 -23.51 -0.79 -2.25
N TYR A 434 -23.31 -1.78 -1.39
CA TYR A 434 -22.54 -2.99 -1.67
C TYR A 434 -23.49 -4.19 -1.58
N PRO A 435 -23.91 -4.77 -2.72
CA PRO A 435 -24.80 -5.93 -2.69
C PRO A 435 -24.13 -7.13 -2.02
N GLU A 436 -24.91 -7.93 -1.31
CA GLU A 436 -24.45 -9.18 -0.70
C GLU A 436 -23.88 -10.14 -1.76
N GLY A 437 -22.69 -10.69 -1.47
CA GLY A 437 -22.01 -11.64 -2.34
C GLY A 437 -20.97 -11.00 -3.29
N LYS A 438 -20.03 -11.84 -3.79
CA LYS A 438 -18.84 -11.41 -4.56
C LYS A 438 -19.10 -10.87 -5.96
N LYS A 439 -20.34 -10.91 -6.49
CA LYS A 439 -20.67 -10.62 -7.90
C LYS A 439 -21.34 -9.26 -8.14
N GLY A 440 -21.73 -8.52 -7.09
CA GLY A 440 -22.40 -7.24 -7.26
C GLY A 440 -21.40 -6.08 -7.47
N ARG A 441 -21.63 -5.23 -8.47
CA ARG A 441 -20.91 -3.96 -8.60
C ARG A 441 -21.50 -2.96 -7.61
N LYS A 442 -20.64 -2.27 -6.84
CA LYS A 442 -21.10 -1.14 -6.01
C LYS A 442 -21.85 -0.11 -6.85
N LYS A 443 -22.89 0.46 -6.29
CA LYS A 443 -23.70 1.52 -6.91
C LYS A 443 -23.67 2.77 -6.03
N PRO A 444 -23.71 3.99 -6.61
CA PRO A 444 -23.84 5.21 -5.82
C PRO A 444 -25.08 5.16 -4.94
N ASN A 445 -24.94 5.49 -3.68
CA ASN A 445 -26.05 5.53 -2.74
C ASN A 445 -26.69 6.92 -2.74
N ARG A 446 -27.84 7.05 -3.37
CA ARG A 446 -28.55 8.33 -3.49
C ARG A 446 -29.16 8.84 -2.17
N GLU A 447 -29.32 7.98 -1.17
CA GLU A 447 -29.80 8.38 0.16
C GLU A 447 -28.82 9.33 0.85
N VAL A 448 -27.52 9.23 0.55
CA VAL A 448 -26.47 10.14 1.05
C VAL A 448 -26.83 11.61 0.80
N ASN A 449 -27.48 11.92 -0.33
CA ASN A 449 -27.83 13.29 -0.68
C ASN A 449 -28.77 13.95 0.33
N GLN A 450 -29.49 13.19 1.15
CA GLN A 450 -30.40 13.73 2.20
C GLN A 450 -29.62 14.33 3.37
N TYR A 451 -28.42 13.82 3.64
CA TYR A 451 -27.55 14.21 4.74
C TYR A 451 -26.54 15.29 4.34
N VAL A 452 -26.38 15.47 3.03
CA VAL A 452 -25.47 16.46 2.41
C VAL A 452 -26.25 17.74 2.02
N ARG A 453 -27.47 17.96 2.56
CA ARG A 453 -28.36 19.07 2.22
C ARG A 453 -27.86 20.43 2.76
N GLY A 454 -28.06 21.47 1.96
CA GLY A 454 -27.62 22.86 2.24
C GLY A 454 -26.48 23.32 1.35
N MET A 455 -26.01 22.47 0.49
CA MET A 455 -24.85 22.69 -0.38
C MET A 455 -25.23 23.47 -1.63
N LYS A 456 -24.40 24.45 -1.96
CA LYS A 456 -24.52 25.20 -3.20
C LYS A 456 -24.52 24.22 -4.36
N GLN A 457 -25.44 24.39 -5.31
CA GLN A 457 -25.41 23.65 -6.58
C GLN A 457 -24.17 24.11 -7.37
N GLY A 458 -23.04 23.53 -7.10
CA GLY A 458 -21.79 23.74 -7.80
C GLY A 458 -21.24 22.36 -8.22
N SER A 459 -20.63 22.28 -9.38
CA SER A 459 -19.92 21.06 -9.80
C SER A 459 -18.53 21.47 -10.25
N ALA A 460 -17.53 21.20 -9.40
CA ALA A 460 -16.14 21.35 -9.82
C ALA A 460 -15.87 20.50 -11.07
N ASP A 461 -15.10 21.01 -12.02
CA ASP A 461 -14.65 20.20 -13.14
C ASP A 461 -13.60 19.17 -12.69
N THR A 462 -13.24 18.25 -13.58
CA THR A 462 -12.33 17.16 -13.26
C THR A 462 -10.94 17.67 -12.91
N GLN A 463 -10.47 18.75 -13.53
CA GLN A 463 -9.15 19.31 -13.26
C GLN A 463 -9.11 19.97 -11.89
N LYS A 464 -10.12 20.76 -11.54
CA LYS A 464 -10.23 21.41 -10.22
C LYS A 464 -10.36 20.40 -9.09
N ILE A 465 -11.08 19.27 -9.32
CA ILE A 465 -11.14 18.17 -8.35
C ILE A 465 -9.74 17.60 -8.09
N ARG A 466 -8.98 17.28 -9.15
CA ARG A 466 -7.62 16.75 -9.03
C ARG A 466 -6.69 17.73 -8.35
N GLU A 467 -6.70 18.97 -8.78
CA GLU A 467 -5.90 20.05 -8.23
C GLU A 467 -6.12 20.17 -6.73
N ARG A 468 -7.34 20.39 -6.27
CA ARG A 468 -7.66 20.52 -4.86
C ARG A 468 -7.21 19.31 -4.04
N LEU A 469 -7.59 18.12 -4.46
CA LEU A 469 -7.29 16.88 -3.71
C LEU A 469 -5.80 16.55 -3.67
N VAL A 470 -5.05 16.85 -4.71
CA VAL A 470 -3.61 16.55 -4.75
C VAL A 470 -2.79 17.64 -4.08
N LEU A 471 -3.11 18.92 -4.31
CA LEU A 471 -2.41 20.04 -3.66
C LEU A 471 -2.61 20.06 -2.15
N ALA A 472 -3.78 19.64 -1.66
CA ALA A 472 -3.99 19.45 -0.22
C ALA A 472 -2.99 18.45 0.39
N LYS A 473 -2.71 17.34 -0.33
CA LYS A 473 -1.71 16.34 0.10
C LYS A 473 -0.28 16.87 0.02
N VAL A 474 0.06 17.53 -1.08
CA VAL A 474 1.41 18.08 -1.31
C VAL A 474 1.74 19.12 -0.26
N ASN A 475 0.82 20.04 0.00
CA ASN A 475 1.02 21.08 1.01
C ASN A 475 1.18 20.50 2.42
N GLU A 476 0.36 19.50 2.79
CA GLU A 476 0.47 18.83 4.10
C GLU A 476 1.76 17.99 4.21
N ALA A 477 2.21 17.35 3.12
CA ALA A 477 3.48 16.63 3.09
C ALA A 477 4.66 17.58 3.30
N ALA A 478 4.65 18.75 2.63
CA ALA A 478 5.64 19.80 2.82
C ALA A 478 5.65 20.33 4.28
N GLY A 479 4.46 20.51 4.86
CA GLY A 479 4.33 20.86 6.28
C GLY A 479 4.89 19.78 7.22
N CYS A 480 4.70 18.50 6.91
CA CYS A 480 5.30 17.41 7.68
C CYS A 480 6.82 17.41 7.60
N LEU A 481 7.40 17.74 6.46
CA LEU A 481 8.85 17.88 6.31
C LEU A 481 9.38 19.10 7.07
N GLU A 482 8.69 20.25 6.97
CA GLU A 482 9.03 21.48 7.69
C GLU A 482 8.99 21.31 9.22
N GLU A 483 8.06 20.50 9.72
CA GLU A 483 7.90 20.17 11.15
C GLU A 483 8.76 18.97 11.59
N ASP A 484 9.63 18.46 10.74
CA ASP A 484 10.46 17.27 10.98
C ASP A 484 9.66 16.01 11.33
N VAL A 485 8.41 15.90 10.90
CA VAL A 485 7.63 14.67 11.12
C VAL A 485 8.25 13.52 10.34
N ILE A 486 8.75 13.80 9.15
CA ILE A 486 9.60 12.92 8.32
C ILE A 486 10.99 13.53 8.20
N ALA A 487 12.01 12.68 8.06
CA ALA A 487 13.39 13.13 7.99
C ALA A 487 13.79 13.63 6.58
N SER A 488 13.13 13.13 5.54
CA SER A 488 13.51 13.43 4.16
C SER A 488 12.31 13.40 3.19
N PRO A 489 12.43 14.04 2.02
CA PRO A 489 11.46 13.89 0.93
C PRO A 489 11.30 12.44 0.46
N GLU A 490 12.37 11.64 0.51
CA GLU A 490 12.39 10.22 0.16
C GLU A 490 11.45 9.42 1.05
N ASP A 491 11.53 9.59 2.38
CA ASP A 491 10.62 8.96 3.35
C ASP A 491 9.16 9.31 3.04
N GLY A 492 8.94 10.59 2.73
CA GLY A 492 7.61 11.08 2.39
C GLY A 492 7.05 10.45 1.12
N ASP A 493 7.83 10.40 0.06
CA ASP A 493 7.39 9.84 -1.22
C ASP A 493 7.15 8.32 -1.13
N VAL A 494 8.05 7.58 -0.49
CA VAL A 494 7.87 6.14 -0.26
C VAL A 494 6.66 5.89 0.63
N GLY A 495 6.49 6.67 1.70
CA GLY A 495 5.32 6.61 2.59
C GLY A 495 4.01 6.86 1.85
N ALA A 496 3.95 7.90 1.02
CA ALA A 496 2.76 8.23 0.23
C ALA A 496 2.42 7.17 -0.81
N VAL A 497 3.42 6.61 -1.51
CA VAL A 497 3.19 5.61 -2.56
C VAL A 497 2.85 4.25 -1.95
N LEU A 498 3.67 3.74 -1.02
CA LEU A 498 3.51 2.40 -0.48
C LEU A 498 2.39 2.30 0.57
N GLY A 499 2.15 3.36 1.35
CA GLY A 499 1.15 3.41 2.40
C GLY A 499 -0.22 3.88 1.92
N LEU A 500 -0.26 4.95 1.14
CA LEU A 500 -1.50 5.62 0.73
C LEU A 500 -1.90 5.36 -0.72
N GLY A 501 -1.08 4.63 -1.49
CA GLY A 501 -1.35 4.33 -2.89
C GLY A 501 -1.31 5.56 -3.80
N PHE A 502 -0.48 6.57 -3.49
CA PHE A 502 -0.19 7.64 -4.43
C PHE A 502 0.36 7.04 -5.73
N PRO A 503 0.00 7.58 -6.92
CA PRO A 503 0.40 6.97 -8.18
C PRO A 503 1.93 6.82 -8.32
N PRO A 504 2.47 5.59 -8.38
CA PRO A 504 3.92 5.37 -8.35
C PRO A 504 4.65 5.91 -9.59
N PHE A 505 3.95 6.07 -10.71
CA PHE A 505 4.51 6.67 -11.93
C PHE A 505 4.75 8.19 -11.82
N LEU A 506 4.30 8.82 -10.73
CA LEU A 506 4.57 10.22 -10.38
C LEU A 506 5.72 10.37 -9.37
N GLY A 507 6.26 9.25 -8.85
CA GLY A 507 7.40 9.22 -7.94
C GLY A 507 7.05 9.40 -6.47
N GLY A 508 6.02 10.16 -6.16
CA GLY A 508 5.54 10.52 -4.82
C GLY A 508 5.09 11.96 -4.78
N LEU A 509 4.79 12.49 -3.61
CA LEU A 509 4.24 13.85 -3.44
C LEU A 509 5.29 14.93 -3.71
N PHE A 510 6.53 14.71 -3.28
CA PHE A 510 7.63 15.65 -3.47
C PHE A 510 8.17 15.64 -4.91
N HIS A 511 8.29 14.45 -5.52
CA HIS A 511 8.58 14.34 -6.96
C HIS A 511 7.48 14.99 -7.80
N TYR A 512 6.23 14.83 -7.42
CA TYR A 512 5.12 15.48 -8.11
C TYR A 512 5.18 17.00 -7.94
N ALA A 513 5.50 17.51 -6.75
CA ALA A 513 5.71 18.93 -6.50
C ALA A 513 6.81 19.50 -7.41
N ASP A 514 7.96 18.83 -7.49
CA ASP A 514 9.05 19.23 -8.38
C ASP A 514 8.63 19.25 -9.86
N SER A 515 7.80 18.27 -10.27
CA SER A 515 7.29 18.20 -11.65
C SER A 515 6.35 19.35 -12.04
N LEU A 516 5.66 19.95 -11.06
CA LEU A 516 4.83 21.14 -11.26
C LEU A 516 5.67 22.42 -11.35
N GLY A 517 6.83 22.43 -10.72
CA GLY A 517 7.65 23.62 -10.49
C GLY A 517 7.20 24.41 -9.26
N MET A 518 8.16 24.78 -8.39
CA MET A 518 7.85 25.36 -7.08
C MET A 518 7.09 26.69 -7.17
N GLU A 519 7.43 27.56 -8.10
CA GLU A 519 6.72 28.83 -8.30
C GLU A 519 5.25 28.62 -8.69
N THR A 520 5.00 27.68 -9.62
CA THR A 520 3.63 27.31 -10.04
C THR A 520 2.86 26.71 -8.88
N LEU A 521 3.46 25.78 -8.14
CA LEU A 521 2.85 25.13 -6.98
C LEU A 521 2.45 26.14 -5.91
N VAL A 522 3.35 27.07 -5.55
CA VAL A 522 3.06 28.11 -4.54
C VAL A 522 1.94 29.01 -5.02
N LYS A 523 1.97 29.45 -6.28
CA LYS A 523 0.92 30.26 -6.88
C LYS A 523 -0.43 29.57 -6.84
N ASP A 524 -0.52 28.31 -7.28
CA ASP A 524 -1.77 27.54 -7.30
C ASP A 524 -2.36 27.38 -5.89
N LEU A 525 -1.50 27.17 -4.88
CA LEU A 525 -1.91 27.11 -3.48
C LEU A 525 -2.41 28.47 -2.98
N GLU A 526 -1.73 29.58 -3.31
CA GLU A 526 -2.15 30.95 -2.95
C GLU A 526 -3.48 31.31 -3.62
N ASP A 527 -3.66 30.98 -4.90
CA ASP A 527 -4.91 31.21 -5.63
C ASP A 527 -6.09 30.46 -4.97
N LEU A 528 -5.87 29.23 -4.52
CA LEU A 528 -6.88 28.48 -3.76
C LEU A 528 -7.17 29.12 -2.40
N ALA A 529 -6.11 29.56 -1.67
CA ALA A 529 -6.27 30.19 -0.37
C ALA A 529 -7.06 31.51 -0.47
N GLN A 530 -6.77 32.34 -1.45
CA GLN A 530 -7.48 33.60 -1.74
C GLN A 530 -8.91 33.34 -2.24
N GLY A 531 -9.14 32.23 -2.92
CA GLY A 531 -10.45 31.79 -3.40
C GLY A 531 -11.42 31.32 -2.31
N GLY A 532 -11.08 31.51 -1.03
CA GLY A 532 -11.93 31.16 0.12
C GLY A 532 -11.54 29.87 0.83
N TYR A 533 -10.44 29.24 0.44
CA TYR A 533 -9.93 28.01 1.05
C TYR A 533 -8.64 28.27 1.83
N ALA A 534 -8.71 29.06 2.88
CA ALA A 534 -7.56 29.53 3.68
C ALA A 534 -6.59 28.42 4.10
N HIS A 535 -7.09 27.21 4.23
CA HIS A 535 -6.32 26.01 4.56
C HIS A 535 -5.32 25.55 3.46
N TYR A 536 -5.35 26.18 2.29
CA TYR A 536 -4.33 26.00 1.24
C TYR A 536 -3.16 26.97 1.35
N ALA A 537 -3.11 27.81 2.38
CA ALA A 537 -1.93 28.64 2.60
C ALA A 537 -0.66 27.80 2.46
N PRO A 538 0.28 28.15 1.55
CA PRO A 538 1.44 27.31 1.28
C PRO A 538 2.34 27.16 2.51
N ALA A 539 2.84 25.97 2.77
CA ALA A 539 3.85 25.71 3.80
C ALA A 539 5.08 26.60 3.58
N GLY A 540 5.73 27.02 4.66
CA GLY A 540 6.86 27.94 4.63
C GLY A 540 8.01 27.43 3.77
N ILE A 541 8.30 26.14 3.87
CA ILE A 541 9.33 25.46 3.08
C ILE A 541 9.09 25.61 1.56
N LEU A 542 7.85 25.51 1.08
CA LEU A 542 7.51 25.67 -0.34
C LEU A 542 7.79 27.10 -0.81
N LYS A 543 7.40 28.10 -0.01
CA LYS A 543 7.67 29.52 -0.31
C LYS A 543 9.17 29.83 -0.37
N ASP A 544 9.92 29.26 0.55
CA ASP A 544 11.38 29.44 0.60
C ASP A 544 12.07 28.76 -0.58
N MET A 545 11.63 27.58 -0.97
CA MET A 545 12.15 26.87 -2.14
C MET A 545 11.84 27.61 -3.44
N ALA A 546 10.62 28.10 -3.61
CA ALA A 546 10.22 28.91 -4.77
C ALA A 546 11.10 30.16 -4.90
N LYS A 547 11.30 30.92 -3.81
CA LYS A 547 12.17 32.13 -3.78
C LYS A 547 13.62 31.81 -4.15
N LYS A 548 14.13 30.62 -3.79
CA LYS A 548 15.51 30.19 -3.99
C LYS A 548 15.73 29.40 -5.28
N GLY A 549 14.68 29.15 -6.05
CA GLY A 549 14.74 28.30 -7.24
C GLY A 549 15.19 26.86 -6.94
N LYS A 550 14.84 26.33 -5.76
CA LYS A 550 15.22 24.99 -5.31
C LYS A 550 14.11 23.97 -5.56
N THR A 551 14.51 22.71 -5.68
CA THR A 551 13.64 21.54 -5.78
C THR A 551 13.93 20.59 -4.62
N PHE A 552 13.04 19.64 -4.33
CA PHE A 552 13.25 18.62 -3.30
C PHE A 552 14.33 17.62 -3.73
N PHE A 553 14.38 17.32 -5.03
CA PHE A 553 15.37 16.43 -5.64
C PHE A 553 16.17 17.20 -6.68
N SER A 554 17.49 17.16 -6.57
CA SER A 554 18.45 17.82 -7.49
C SER A 554 18.67 16.99 -8.76
#